data_2e4768bbfef60930d19f029ed345a59d
#
_entry.id   2e4768bbfef60930d19f029ed345a59d
#
_cell.length_a   1.000
_cell.length_b   1.000
_cell.length_c   1.000
_cell.angle_alpha   90.00
_cell.angle_beta   90.00
_cell.angle_gamma   90.00
#
_symmetry.space_group_name_H-M   'P 1'
#
loop_
_entity.id
_entity.type
_entity.pdbx_description
1 polymer ?
#
loop_
_entity_poly.entity_id
_entity_poly.type
_entity_poly.pdbx_seq_one_letter_code
_entity_poly.pdbx_strand_id
1 'polypeptide(L)'
;MVEFSLPRGTMDFLPEEKAQRRYVEEIVRKTFESFGFQEIETPIFEEFALLAARSGEEIREGMFTFVADGVEYGLRPEMTAAVCRMIVTGKLNMPKPYKFYYIGPCFRYEEPQASRYRQFWQAGIELVGSSSPAADAEVITVGAKTLENAGVTGYILKVGNIGIFRGILEDAGFDTEDQNRIIGNIDSIMSTRDKCQLIAEKAKMEVEDESYIKTYLSMLYDMQMQLISQGVQSSFGEYEVLPSALEKIPQWAEKLPKALEETYRAIWIADGVPEETADLLLRVSRIGGPRSEVMPQAKELLTGTAVEKSLEDLDEVLTYLEAFGVTNYEVVLGVARGLDFYTGTVFEFDFPLLGAQKQVCGGGRYDKLVEEFGGQSTPATGYAFGFDRVVQSRQLVKDIPVPGKVDVFIATVDGSLDRKAIEISQNLREKGYKAEIEMTGRDLKGQLGYASEIARYAVILGPKELKEGKVMLKNLKTEEQTPVLVDELSDALG
;
A
#
# COMPACT_ATOMS: atom_id res chain seq x y z
N MET A 1 -5.82 36.59 14.67
CA MET A 1 -6.62 35.45 14.19
C MET A 1 -5.80 34.22 14.44
N VAL A 2 -6.37 33.13 14.93
CA VAL A 2 -5.67 31.84 15.03
C VAL A 2 -5.63 31.31 13.63
N GLU A 3 -4.42 31.04 13.12
CA GLU A 3 -4.22 30.39 11.82
C GLU A 3 -4.27 28.87 12.02
N PHE A 4 -5.23 28.22 11.38
CA PHE A 4 -5.36 26.76 11.42
C PHE A 4 -4.63 26.17 10.22
N SER A 5 -3.84 25.14 10.46
CA SER A 5 -3.11 24.41 9.42
C SER A 5 -3.44 22.92 9.49
N LEU A 6 -3.24 22.24 8.37
CA LEU A 6 -3.36 20.79 8.30
C LEU A 6 -2.33 20.12 9.22
N PRO A 7 -2.69 19.10 10.02
CA PRO A 7 -1.73 18.36 10.81
C PRO A 7 -0.62 17.77 9.92
N ARG A 8 0.64 17.87 10.37
CA ARG A 8 1.80 17.40 9.62
C ARG A 8 1.68 15.91 9.28
N GLY A 9 1.86 15.57 8.01
CA GLY A 9 1.77 14.19 7.52
C GLY A 9 0.35 13.67 7.28
N THR A 10 -0.64 14.57 7.22
CA THR A 10 -2.00 14.27 6.78
C THR A 10 -2.33 14.98 5.48
N MET A 11 -3.41 14.60 4.82
CA MET A 11 -3.86 15.22 3.57
C MET A 11 -5.38 15.35 3.53
N ASP A 12 -5.84 16.45 2.93
CA ASP A 12 -7.20 16.59 2.44
C ASP A 12 -7.26 16.09 0.99
N PHE A 13 -8.31 15.37 0.65
CA PHE A 13 -8.58 14.94 -0.72
C PHE A 13 -9.75 15.73 -1.28
N LEU A 14 -9.49 16.60 -2.24
CA LEU A 14 -10.51 17.37 -2.94
C LEU A 14 -11.39 16.46 -3.83
N PRO A 15 -12.54 16.96 -4.33
CA PRO A 15 -13.51 16.11 -5.04
C PRO A 15 -12.94 15.28 -6.18
N GLU A 16 -12.04 15.83 -6.98
CA GLU A 16 -11.40 15.12 -8.09
C GLU A 16 -10.47 14.01 -7.60
N GLU A 17 -9.58 14.31 -6.66
CA GLU A 17 -8.67 13.34 -6.07
C GLU A 17 -9.44 12.23 -5.35
N LYS A 18 -10.50 12.59 -4.61
CA LYS A 18 -11.36 11.61 -3.95
C LYS A 18 -12.09 10.72 -4.94
N ALA A 19 -12.48 11.27 -6.08
CA ALA A 19 -13.11 10.49 -7.14
C ALA A 19 -12.15 9.49 -7.79
N GLN A 20 -10.90 9.90 -8.05
CA GLN A 20 -9.84 9.01 -8.53
C GLN A 20 -9.57 7.87 -7.55
N ARG A 21 -9.47 8.19 -6.26
CA ARG A 21 -9.29 7.18 -5.20
C ARG A 21 -10.45 6.19 -5.18
N ARG A 22 -11.70 6.67 -5.26
CA ARG A 22 -12.90 5.81 -5.29
C ARG A 22 -12.89 4.87 -6.50
N TYR A 23 -12.48 5.35 -7.66
CA TYR A 23 -12.37 4.52 -8.84
C TYR A 23 -11.40 3.34 -8.64
N VAL A 24 -10.23 3.58 -8.07
CA VAL A 24 -9.25 2.54 -7.76
C VAL A 24 -9.79 1.62 -6.65
N GLU A 25 -10.41 2.18 -5.61
CA GLU A 25 -11.02 1.42 -4.50
C GLU A 25 -12.07 0.43 -5.00
N GLU A 26 -12.93 0.83 -5.93
CA GLU A 26 -13.95 -0.07 -6.53
C GLU A 26 -13.32 -1.23 -7.31
N ILE A 27 -12.18 -1.01 -7.98
CA ILE A 27 -11.44 -2.08 -8.66
C ILE A 27 -10.88 -3.06 -7.63
N VAL A 28 -10.27 -2.55 -6.57
CA VAL A 28 -9.71 -3.36 -5.48
C VAL A 28 -10.81 -4.22 -4.84
N ARG A 29 -11.95 -3.63 -4.47
CA ARG A 29 -13.11 -4.34 -3.90
C ARG A 29 -13.59 -5.47 -4.80
N LYS A 30 -13.87 -5.15 -6.06
CA LYS A 30 -14.34 -6.15 -7.04
C LYS A 30 -13.36 -7.28 -7.24
N THR A 31 -12.05 -6.99 -7.20
CA THR A 31 -11.03 -8.04 -7.31
C THR A 31 -11.06 -8.94 -6.08
N PHE A 32 -11.07 -8.39 -4.86
CA PHE A 32 -11.13 -9.17 -3.63
C PHE A 32 -12.39 -10.04 -3.57
N GLU A 33 -13.55 -9.47 -3.87
CA GLU A 33 -14.84 -10.17 -3.91
C GLU A 33 -14.87 -11.28 -4.96
N SER A 34 -14.19 -11.11 -6.11
CA SER A 34 -14.12 -12.16 -7.14
C SER A 34 -13.38 -13.42 -6.70
N PHE A 35 -12.54 -13.32 -5.68
CA PHE A 35 -11.88 -14.45 -5.02
C PHE A 35 -12.63 -14.95 -3.76
N GLY A 36 -13.83 -14.41 -3.50
CA GLY A 36 -14.69 -14.81 -2.39
C GLY A 36 -14.34 -14.19 -1.04
N PHE A 37 -13.51 -13.13 -1.03
CA PHE A 37 -13.24 -12.38 0.19
C PHE A 37 -14.45 -11.49 0.55
N GLN A 38 -14.74 -11.36 1.84
CA GLN A 38 -15.85 -10.60 2.39
C GLN A 38 -15.34 -9.39 3.17
N GLU A 39 -16.00 -8.25 2.99
CA GLU A 39 -15.60 -7.01 3.66
C GLU A 39 -15.85 -7.08 5.16
N ILE A 40 -14.88 -6.60 5.91
CA ILE A 40 -14.97 -6.37 7.35
C ILE A 40 -14.49 -4.96 7.70
N GLU A 41 -14.94 -4.47 8.84
CA GLU A 41 -14.47 -3.24 9.44
C GLU A 41 -14.14 -3.47 10.92
N THR A 42 -13.01 -2.96 11.36
CA THR A 42 -12.55 -3.00 12.76
C THR A 42 -12.40 -1.58 13.30
N PRO A 43 -12.42 -1.36 14.62
CA PRO A 43 -12.20 -0.05 15.21
C PRO A 43 -10.89 0.59 14.75
N ILE A 44 -10.88 1.92 14.66
CA ILE A 44 -9.68 2.71 14.28
C ILE A 44 -8.64 2.71 15.42
N PHE A 45 -9.07 2.52 16.65
CA PHE A 45 -8.21 2.43 17.82
C PHE A 45 -8.48 1.13 18.58
N GLU A 46 -7.46 0.62 19.20
CA GLU A 46 -7.47 -0.61 20.02
C GLU A 46 -6.71 -0.33 21.32
N GLU A 47 -6.78 -1.23 22.29
CA GLU A 47 -5.88 -1.16 23.45
C GLU A 47 -4.43 -1.25 22.98
N PHE A 48 -3.57 -0.36 23.51
CA PHE A 48 -2.16 -0.30 23.12
C PHE A 48 -1.45 -1.65 23.28
N ALA A 49 -1.78 -2.37 24.35
CA ALA A 49 -1.22 -3.69 24.61
C ALA A 49 -1.46 -4.70 23.47
N LEU A 50 -2.64 -4.65 22.81
CA LEU A 50 -2.93 -5.48 21.65
C LEU A 50 -2.04 -5.12 20.46
N LEU A 51 -1.98 -3.82 20.14
CA LEU A 51 -1.23 -3.33 19.00
C LEU A 51 0.28 -3.52 19.16
N ALA A 52 0.78 -3.37 20.40
CA ALA A 52 2.19 -3.51 20.72
C ALA A 52 2.66 -4.97 20.80
N ALA A 53 1.75 -5.93 21.00
CA ALA A 53 2.09 -7.32 21.32
C ALA A 53 2.99 -7.99 20.27
N ARG A 54 2.83 -7.65 18.97
CA ARG A 54 3.58 -8.25 17.84
C ARG A 54 3.96 -7.23 16.77
N SER A 55 3.95 -5.95 17.12
CA SER A 55 4.56 -4.92 16.27
C SER A 55 6.05 -4.87 16.54
N GLY A 56 6.86 -4.82 15.51
CA GLY A 56 8.29 -4.56 15.65
C GLY A 56 8.54 -3.25 16.42
N GLU A 57 9.72 -3.09 16.99
CA GLU A 57 10.06 -1.95 17.85
C GLU A 57 9.83 -0.61 17.16
N GLU A 58 10.22 -0.49 15.88
CA GLU A 58 10.01 0.72 15.06
C GLU A 58 8.51 1.10 14.96
N ILE A 59 7.62 0.12 14.77
CA ILE A 59 6.17 0.37 14.70
C ILE A 59 5.63 0.75 16.07
N ARG A 60 6.12 0.11 17.15
CA ARG A 60 5.71 0.38 18.52
C ARG A 60 6.05 1.80 18.95
N GLU A 61 7.26 2.27 18.66
CA GLU A 61 7.70 3.64 18.92
C GLU A 61 6.94 4.68 18.06
N GLY A 62 6.53 4.29 16.86
CA GLY A 62 5.78 5.12 15.91
C GLY A 62 4.26 5.10 16.09
N MET A 63 3.70 4.59 17.20
CA MET A 63 2.26 4.62 17.42
C MET A 63 1.77 5.95 17.97
N PHE A 64 0.59 6.39 17.50
CA PHE A 64 -0.17 7.44 18.17
C PHE A 64 -0.94 6.83 19.33
N THR A 65 -0.66 7.26 20.55
CA THR A 65 -1.34 6.75 21.76
C THR A 65 -2.09 7.85 22.49
N PHE A 66 -3.12 7.47 23.24
CA PHE A 66 -3.85 8.34 24.14
C PHE A 66 -4.45 7.54 25.29
N VAL A 67 -4.72 8.21 26.41
CA VAL A 67 -5.33 7.58 27.58
C VAL A 67 -6.77 8.05 27.74
N ALA A 68 -7.68 7.11 27.87
CA ALA A 68 -9.09 7.38 28.20
C ALA A 68 -9.57 6.36 29.24
N ASP A 69 -10.30 6.83 30.25
CA ASP A 69 -10.83 6.00 31.35
C ASP A 69 -9.77 5.12 32.06
N GLY A 70 -8.52 5.61 32.09
CA GLY A 70 -7.39 4.89 32.70
C GLY A 70 -6.81 3.75 31.84
N VAL A 71 -7.28 3.59 30.63
CA VAL A 71 -6.76 2.62 29.64
C VAL A 71 -5.96 3.35 28.58
N GLU A 72 -4.80 2.83 28.21
CA GLU A 72 -4.01 3.32 27.08
C GLU A 72 -4.48 2.67 25.79
N TYR A 73 -4.82 3.50 24.81
CA TYR A 73 -5.23 3.12 23.47
C TYR A 73 -4.21 3.60 22.44
N GLY A 74 -4.13 2.90 21.31
CA GLY A 74 -3.36 3.35 20.14
C GLY A 74 -4.24 3.45 18.91
N LEU A 75 -3.94 4.40 18.01
CA LEU A 75 -4.46 4.35 16.65
C LEU A 75 -3.76 3.21 15.91
N ARG A 76 -4.53 2.37 15.23
CA ARG A 76 -4.01 1.18 14.54
C ARG A 76 -2.92 1.54 13.51
N PRO A 77 -1.70 0.96 13.61
CA PRO A 77 -0.63 1.17 12.64
C PRO A 77 -0.74 0.26 11.41
N GLU A 78 -1.59 -0.78 11.52
CA GLU A 78 -1.91 -1.80 10.52
C GLU A 78 -3.25 -2.47 10.88
N MET A 79 -3.75 -3.38 10.04
CA MET A 79 -5.09 -3.94 10.20
C MET A 79 -5.11 -5.37 10.75
N THR A 80 -4.04 -6.16 10.56
CA THR A 80 -3.99 -7.60 10.84
C THR A 80 -4.23 -7.92 12.31
N ALA A 81 -3.64 -7.15 13.24
CA ALA A 81 -3.83 -7.35 14.67
C ALA A 81 -5.31 -7.19 15.10
N ALA A 82 -5.98 -6.17 14.56
CA ALA A 82 -7.39 -5.93 14.83
C ALA A 82 -8.29 -7.04 14.23
N VAL A 83 -7.92 -7.59 13.06
CA VAL A 83 -8.64 -8.74 12.46
C VAL A 83 -8.45 -10.00 13.31
N CYS A 84 -7.24 -10.29 13.75
CA CYS A 84 -6.98 -11.43 14.65
C CYS A 84 -7.75 -11.30 15.97
N ARG A 85 -7.76 -10.11 16.60
CA ARG A 85 -8.58 -9.86 17.81
C ARG A 85 -10.06 -10.09 17.52
N MET A 86 -10.58 -9.61 16.37
CA MET A 86 -11.97 -9.83 15.97
C MET A 86 -12.30 -11.33 15.87
N ILE A 87 -11.39 -12.13 15.30
CA ILE A 87 -11.54 -13.59 15.19
C ILE A 87 -11.58 -14.24 16.56
N VAL A 88 -10.69 -13.83 17.46
CA VAL A 88 -10.58 -14.39 18.82
C VAL A 88 -11.78 -14.02 19.70
N THR A 89 -12.22 -12.76 19.65
CA THR A 89 -13.30 -12.25 20.51
C THR A 89 -14.67 -12.35 19.86
N GLY A 90 -14.71 -12.43 18.53
CA GLY A 90 -15.96 -12.53 17.76
C GLY A 90 -16.54 -13.93 17.79
N LYS A 91 -17.84 -14.05 17.92
CA LYS A 91 -18.56 -15.31 17.72
C LYS A 91 -18.85 -15.48 16.23
N LEU A 92 -17.82 -15.79 15.44
CA LEU A 92 -17.97 -15.99 14.01
C LEU A 92 -18.76 -17.29 13.76
N ASN A 93 -19.96 -17.13 13.22
CA ASN A 93 -20.83 -18.26 12.87
C ASN A 93 -20.71 -18.57 11.38
N MET A 94 -19.49 -18.85 10.94
CA MET A 94 -19.18 -19.21 9.55
C MET A 94 -18.09 -20.28 9.51
N PRO A 95 -18.05 -21.14 8.47
CA PRO A 95 -17.03 -22.16 8.34
C PRO A 95 -15.66 -21.56 8.00
N LYS A 96 -14.58 -22.19 8.43
CA LYS A 96 -13.22 -21.93 7.96
C LYS A 96 -13.00 -22.54 6.56
N PRO A 97 -12.10 -22.00 5.72
CA PRO A 97 -11.28 -20.81 6.00
C PRO A 97 -12.09 -19.51 5.93
N TYR A 98 -11.76 -18.55 6.80
CA TYR A 98 -12.27 -17.20 6.69
C TYR A 98 -11.50 -16.45 5.63
N LYS A 99 -12.19 -15.78 4.71
CA LYS A 99 -11.64 -14.90 3.69
C LYS A 99 -12.16 -13.49 3.93
N PHE A 100 -11.37 -12.64 4.57
CA PHE A 100 -11.74 -11.28 4.91
C PHE A 100 -10.92 -10.27 4.12
N TYR A 101 -11.54 -9.15 3.75
CA TYR A 101 -10.83 -7.99 3.26
C TYR A 101 -11.26 -6.72 3.99
N TYR A 102 -10.39 -5.74 3.97
CA TYR A 102 -10.62 -4.43 4.57
C TYR A 102 -10.01 -3.33 3.70
N ILE A 103 -10.62 -2.11 3.76
CA ILE A 103 -10.05 -0.88 3.21
C ILE A 103 -10.29 0.22 4.24
N GLY A 104 -9.21 0.77 4.80
CA GLY A 104 -9.36 1.75 5.87
C GLY A 104 -8.07 2.50 6.23
N PRO A 105 -8.21 3.56 7.05
CA PRO A 105 -7.07 4.37 7.48
C PRO A 105 -6.24 3.65 8.56
N CYS A 106 -4.92 3.85 8.46
CA CYS A 106 -3.92 3.47 9.45
C CYS A 106 -3.07 4.69 9.81
N PHE A 107 -2.35 4.62 10.94
CA PHE A 107 -1.66 5.77 11.50
C PHE A 107 -0.28 5.37 12.01
N ARG A 108 0.76 6.11 11.58
CA ARG A 108 2.14 5.94 12.09
C ARG A 108 2.78 7.28 12.30
N TYR A 109 3.40 7.48 13.45
CA TYR A 109 4.14 8.69 13.76
C TYR A 109 5.54 8.62 13.12
N GLU A 110 5.57 8.82 11.81
CA GLU A 110 6.80 8.80 11.04
C GLU A 110 7.11 10.19 10.49
N GLU A 111 8.38 10.43 10.11
CA GLU A 111 8.72 11.64 9.37
C GLU A 111 8.09 11.59 7.97
N PRO A 112 7.22 12.57 7.65
CA PRO A 112 6.54 12.58 6.35
C PRO A 112 7.54 12.72 5.21
N GLN A 113 7.40 11.84 4.24
CA GLN A 113 8.16 11.86 2.97
C GLN A 113 7.19 11.72 1.80
N ALA A 114 7.67 11.83 0.58
CA ALA A 114 6.84 11.55 -0.59
C ALA A 114 6.24 10.13 -0.47
N SER A 115 4.92 10.03 -0.53
CA SER A 115 4.15 8.78 -0.40
C SER A 115 4.23 8.07 0.96
N ARG A 116 4.73 8.74 2.01
CA ARG A 116 4.76 8.25 3.39
C ARG A 116 4.09 9.26 4.30
N TYR A 117 2.84 8.97 4.65
CA TYR A 117 1.99 9.85 5.46
C TYR A 117 1.83 9.29 6.88
N ARG A 118 1.53 10.17 7.83
CA ARG A 118 1.17 9.78 9.21
C ARG A 118 -0.22 9.17 9.29
N GLN A 119 -1.13 9.62 8.44
CA GLN A 119 -2.41 8.98 8.16
C GLN A 119 -2.38 8.48 6.72
N PHE A 120 -2.46 7.18 6.52
CA PHE A 120 -2.44 6.51 5.22
C PHE A 120 -3.53 5.44 5.17
N TRP A 121 -3.84 4.94 3.98
CA TRP A 121 -4.86 3.92 3.81
C TRP A 121 -4.24 2.58 3.47
N GLN A 122 -4.76 1.53 4.09
CA GLN A 122 -4.48 0.16 3.71
C GLN A 122 -5.70 -0.48 3.04
N ALA A 123 -5.43 -1.32 2.03
CA ALA A 123 -6.38 -2.26 1.46
C ALA A 123 -5.75 -3.65 1.53
N GLY A 124 -6.33 -4.58 2.26
CA GLY A 124 -5.71 -5.88 2.50
C GLY A 124 -6.70 -7.01 2.61
N ILE A 125 -6.18 -8.22 2.57
CA ILE A 125 -6.93 -9.47 2.72
C ILE A 125 -6.28 -10.37 3.77
N GLU A 126 -7.10 -11.14 4.46
CA GLU A 126 -6.68 -12.16 5.41
C GLU A 126 -7.41 -13.48 5.11
N LEU A 127 -6.66 -14.55 4.87
CA LEU A 127 -7.15 -15.91 4.71
C LEU A 127 -6.76 -16.71 5.95
N VAL A 128 -7.74 -17.05 6.80
CA VAL A 128 -7.50 -17.60 8.12
C VAL A 128 -8.14 -18.97 8.26
N GLY A 129 -7.35 -19.97 8.65
CA GLY A 129 -7.81 -21.35 8.85
C GLY A 129 -7.35 -22.32 7.77
N SER A 130 -6.32 -21.97 6.98
CA SER A 130 -5.69 -22.89 6.02
C SER A 130 -4.17 -22.86 6.15
N SER A 131 -3.56 -24.02 6.31
CA SER A 131 -2.10 -24.20 6.28
C SER A 131 -1.57 -24.64 4.90
N SER A 132 -2.45 -24.70 3.90
CA SER A 132 -2.07 -25.15 2.56
C SER A 132 -1.21 -24.11 1.84
N PRO A 133 -0.12 -24.51 1.16
CA PRO A 133 0.65 -23.66 0.26
C PRO A 133 -0.21 -23.01 -0.85
N ALA A 134 -1.31 -23.67 -1.26
CA ALA A 134 -2.25 -23.11 -2.22
C ALA A 134 -2.95 -21.84 -1.69
N ALA A 135 -3.13 -21.72 -0.36
CA ALA A 135 -3.70 -20.50 0.25
C ALA A 135 -2.73 -19.31 0.12
N ASP A 136 -1.43 -19.55 0.30
CA ASP A 136 -0.41 -18.51 0.09
C ASP A 136 -0.37 -18.08 -1.37
N ALA A 137 -0.37 -19.04 -2.30
CA ALA A 137 -0.41 -18.75 -3.73
C ALA A 137 -1.67 -17.99 -4.15
N GLU A 138 -2.85 -18.34 -3.60
CA GLU A 138 -4.08 -17.58 -3.84
C GLU A 138 -3.97 -16.12 -3.35
N VAL A 139 -3.48 -15.92 -2.13
CA VAL A 139 -3.29 -14.59 -1.53
C VAL A 139 -2.34 -13.74 -2.37
N ILE A 140 -1.20 -14.29 -2.81
CA ILE A 140 -0.27 -13.61 -3.73
C ILE A 140 -0.96 -13.28 -5.06
N THR A 141 -1.72 -14.23 -5.61
CA THR A 141 -2.45 -14.05 -6.87
C THR A 141 -3.47 -12.91 -6.78
N VAL A 142 -4.21 -12.81 -5.68
CA VAL A 142 -5.15 -11.69 -5.46
C VAL A 142 -4.41 -10.36 -5.50
N GLY A 143 -3.21 -10.27 -4.89
CA GLY A 143 -2.36 -9.09 -4.95
C GLY A 143 -1.96 -8.73 -6.38
N ALA A 144 -1.44 -9.69 -7.15
CA ALA A 144 -1.06 -9.50 -8.54
C ALA A 144 -2.25 -9.05 -9.41
N LYS A 145 -3.40 -9.74 -9.30
CA LYS A 145 -4.61 -9.41 -10.06
C LYS A 145 -5.19 -8.06 -9.68
N THR A 146 -5.06 -7.64 -8.43
CA THR A 146 -5.47 -6.30 -7.99
C THR A 146 -4.66 -5.22 -8.69
N LEU A 147 -3.35 -5.34 -8.75
CA LEU A 147 -2.48 -4.40 -9.45
C LEU A 147 -2.77 -4.39 -10.96
N GLU A 148 -2.88 -5.57 -11.58
CA GLU A 148 -3.21 -5.71 -13.01
C GLU A 148 -4.56 -5.05 -13.34
N ASN A 149 -5.62 -5.34 -12.57
CA ASN A 149 -6.96 -4.78 -12.76
C ASN A 149 -6.99 -3.27 -12.51
N ALA A 150 -6.19 -2.77 -11.55
CA ALA A 150 -5.99 -1.34 -11.35
C ALA A 150 -5.19 -0.69 -12.47
N GLY A 151 -4.62 -1.48 -13.41
CA GLY A 151 -3.79 -1.01 -14.51
C GLY A 151 -2.37 -0.63 -14.08
N VAL A 152 -1.91 -1.11 -12.95
CA VAL A 152 -0.53 -0.98 -12.48
C VAL A 152 0.27 -2.15 -13.04
N THR A 153 0.99 -1.90 -14.13
CA THR A 153 1.85 -2.88 -14.80
C THR A 153 3.33 -2.55 -14.57
N GLY A 154 4.20 -3.56 -14.62
CA GLY A 154 5.64 -3.37 -14.42
C GLY A 154 6.04 -3.41 -12.93
N TYR A 155 5.21 -3.96 -12.08
CA TYR A 155 5.60 -4.31 -10.71
C TYR A 155 6.57 -5.51 -10.71
N ILE A 156 7.36 -5.60 -9.65
CA ILE A 156 8.25 -6.74 -9.37
C ILE A 156 7.67 -7.47 -8.17
N LEU A 157 7.34 -8.76 -8.35
CA LEU A 157 6.90 -9.63 -7.26
C LEU A 157 8.11 -10.45 -6.78
N LYS A 158 8.44 -10.31 -5.50
CA LYS A 158 9.44 -11.12 -4.82
C LYS A 158 8.74 -12.08 -3.88
N VAL A 159 9.13 -13.36 -3.90
CA VAL A 159 8.57 -14.42 -3.04
C VAL A 159 9.71 -15.14 -2.33
N GLY A 160 9.57 -15.33 -1.03
CA GLY A 160 10.51 -16.05 -0.18
C GLY A 160 9.81 -16.83 0.92
N ASN A 161 10.60 -17.39 1.83
CA ASN A 161 10.07 -18.10 3.00
C ASN A 161 10.96 -17.83 4.23
N ILE A 162 10.43 -17.09 5.19
CA ILE A 162 11.16 -16.74 6.41
C ILE A 162 11.40 -17.94 7.34
N GLY A 163 10.62 -19.03 7.18
CA GLY A 163 10.80 -20.28 7.89
C GLY A 163 12.17 -20.90 7.67
N ILE A 164 12.84 -20.56 6.56
CA ILE A 164 14.21 -21.00 6.29
C ILE A 164 15.18 -20.39 7.32
N PHE A 165 15.13 -19.07 7.55
CA PHE A 165 15.97 -18.40 8.55
C PHE A 165 15.61 -18.83 9.96
N ARG A 166 14.31 -18.97 10.27
CA ARG A 166 13.84 -19.44 11.58
C ARG A 166 14.35 -20.84 11.88
N GLY A 167 14.25 -21.77 10.91
CA GLY A 167 14.73 -23.14 11.10
C GLY A 167 16.25 -23.22 11.28
N ILE A 168 17.04 -22.43 10.53
CA ILE A 168 18.50 -22.36 10.72
C ILE A 168 18.85 -21.88 12.14
N LEU A 169 18.14 -20.88 12.64
CA LEU A 169 18.38 -20.31 13.97
C LEU A 169 17.85 -21.22 15.09
N GLU A 170 16.73 -21.92 14.87
CA GLU A 170 16.18 -22.89 15.81
C GLU A 170 17.12 -24.09 15.98
N ASP A 171 17.69 -24.60 14.89
CA ASP A 171 18.71 -25.66 14.92
C ASP A 171 19.98 -25.23 15.69
N ALA A 172 20.30 -23.93 15.65
CA ALA A 172 21.40 -23.36 16.42
C ALA A 172 21.03 -23.06 17.88
N GLY A 173 19.76 -23.29 18.29
CA GLY A 173 19.30 -23.15 19.67
C GLY A 173 18.82 -21.76 20.09
N PHE A 174 18.53 -20.88 19.12
CA PHE A 174 18.04 -19.50 19.37
C PHE A 174 16.53 -19.49 19.56
N ASP A 175 16.08 -18.74 20.57
CA ASP A 175 14.67 -18.53 20.84
C ASP A 175 14.03 -17.53 19.84
N THR A 176 12.73 -17.35 19.94
CA THR A 176 11.96 -16.50 18.99
C THR A 176 12.39 -15.03 19.03
N GLU A 177 12.81 -14.49 20.20
CA GLU A 177 13.22 -13.10 20.35
C GLU A 177 14.54 -12.85 19.61
N ASP A 178 15.53 -13.71 19.86
CA ASP A 178 16.81 -13.67 19.14
C ASP A 178 16.64 -13.90 17.62
N GLN A 179 15.77 -14.86 17.23
CA GLN A 179 15.44 -15.07 15.82
C GLN A 179 14.91 -13.79 15.18
N ASN A 180 13.96 -13.10 15.81
CA ASN A 180 13.38 -11.87 15.29
C ASN A 180 14.45 -10.78 15.13
N ARG A 181 15.33 -10.62 16.11
CA ARG A 181 16.44 -9.67 16.07
C ARG A 181 17.40 -9.95 14.91
N ILE A 182 17.82 -11.18 14.74
CA ILE A 182 18.75 -11.58 13.65
C ILE A 182 18.09 -11.43 12.27
N ILE A 183 16.83 -11.85 12.14
CA ILE A 183 16.04 -11.69 10.91
C ILE A 183 15.84 -10.20 10.58
N GLY A 184 15.60 -9.34 11.55
CA GLY A 184 15.55 -7.91 11.38
C GLY A 184 16.86 -7.31 10.85
N ASN A 185 17.99 -7.85 11.29
CA ASN A 185 19.30 -7.46 10.74
C ASN A 185 19.45 -7.92 9.27
N ILE A 186 18.95 -9.10 8.90
CA ILE A 186 18.93 -9.57 7.50
C ILE A 186 18.08 -8.64 6.65
N ASP A 187 16.91 -8.23 7.12
CA ASP A 187 16.06 -7.25 6.43
C ASP A 187 16.80 -5.92 6.21
N SER A 188 17.52 -5.44 7.21
CA SER A 188 18.35 -4.24 7.12
C SER A 188 19.47 -4.38 6.06
N ILE A 189 20.14 -5.54 5.98
CA ILE A 189 21.13 -5.84 4.94
C ILE A 189 20.51 -5.80 3.56
N MET A 190 19.37 -6.47 3.38
CA MET A 190 18.68 -6.56 2.08
C MET A 190 18.15 -5.21 1.62
N SER A 191 17.48 -4.47 2.51
CA SER A 191 16.99 -3.12 2.24
C SER A 191 18.13 -2.16 1.86
N THR A 192 19.27 -2.25 2.54
CA THR A 192 20.47 -1.47 2.25
C THR A 192 21.05 -1.81 0.88
N ARG A 193 21.13 -3.11 0.55
CA ARG A 193 21.60 -3.58 -0.75
C ARG A 193 20.72 -3.06 -1.89
N ASP A 194 19.40 -3.17 -1.76
CA ASP A 194 18.44 -2.67 -2.75
C ASP A 194 18.56 -1.16 -2.97
N LYS A 195 18.69 -0.39 -1.88
CA LYS A 195 18.91 1.07 -1.96
C LYS A 195 20.23 1.42 -2.64
N CYS A 196 21.31 0.73 -2.27
CA CYS A 196 22.63 0.94 -2.86
C CYS A 196 22.65 0.59 -4.35
N GLN A 197 22.00 -0.50 -4.75
CA GLN A 197 21.87 -0.87 -6.16
C GLN A 197 21.13 0.20 -6.95
N LEU A 198 19.99 0.68 -6.44
CA LEU A 198 19.22 1.75 -7.07
C LEU A 198 20.05 3.04 -7.24
N ILE A 199 20.85 3.39 -6.22
CA ILE A 199 21.76 4.55 -6.26
C ILE A 199 22.83 4.35 -7.33
N ALA A 200 23.44 3.16 -7.40
CA ALA A 200 24.49 2.86 -8.37
C ALA A 200 23.97 2.88 -9.82
N GLU A 201 22.76 2.36 -10.05
CA GLU A 201 22.11 2.38 -11.37
C GLU A 201 21.82 3.81 -11.83
N LYS A 202 21.31 4.66 -10.94
CA LYS A 202 20.99 6.06 -11.25
C LYS A 202 22.23 6.95 -11.40
N ALA A 203 23.28 6.68 -10.64
CA ALA A 203 24.56 7.38 -10.81
C ALA A 203 25.19 7.15 -12.19
N LYS A 204 24.85 6.03 -12.86
CA LYS A 204 25.29 5.74 -14.25
C LYS A 204 24.47 6.47 -15.31
N MET A 205 23.30 7.02 -14.97
CA MET A 205 22.37 7.64 -15.94
C MET A 205 22.59 9.12 -16.19
N GLU A 206 23.74 9.71 -15.82
CA GLU A 206 24.08 11.14 -16.02
C GLU A 206 22.90 12.09 -15.69
N VAL A 207 22.31 11.93 -14.50
CA VAL A 207 21.19 12.77 -14.09
C VAL A 207 21.74 14.12 -13.63
N GLU A 208 21.55 15.18 -14.43
CA GLU A 208 21.91 16.57 -14.11
C GLU A 208 21.07 17.19 -12.95
N ASP A 209 20.12 16.46 -12.37
CA ASP A 209 19.24 16.96 -11.32
C ASP A 209 19.91 16.90 -9.94
N GLU A 210 20.46 18.04 -9.52
CA GLU A 210 21.10 18.22 -8.20
C GLU A 210 20.17 17.82 -7.02
N SER A 211 18.85 17.96 -7.16
CA SER A 211 17.90 17.64 -6.08
C SER A 211 17.86 16.14 -5.83
N TYR A 212 17.97 15.36 -6.89
CA TYR A 212 18.00 13.91 -6.87
C TYR A 212 19.28 13.40 -6.21
N ILE A 213 20.40 13.98 -6.57
CA ILE A 213 21.73 13.67 -6.02
C ILE A 213 21.77 13.96 -4.52
N LYS A 214 21.24 15.11 -4.08
CA LYS A 214 21.16 15.48 -2.66
C LYS A 214 20.32 14.47 -1.86
N THR A 215 19.21 14.00 -2.42
CA THR A 215 18.36 12.99 -1.78
C THR A 215 19.12 11.68 -1.55
N TYR A 216 19.87 11.20 -2.54
CA TYR A 216 20.66 9.96 -2.39
C TYR A 216 21.86 10.11 -1.45
N LEU A 217 22.54 11.25 -1.46
CA LEU A 217 23.60 11.53 -0.49
C LEU A 217 23.05 11.60 0.93
N SER A 218 21.87 12.20 1.14
CA SER A 218 21.20 12.18 2.44
C SER A 218 20.86 10.75 2.87
N MET A 219 20.31 9.93 1.97
CA MET A 219 20.02 8.53 2.29
C MET A 219 21.26 7.73 2.69
N LEU A 220 22.38 7.89 1.96
CA LEU A 220 23.64 7.24 2.29
C LEU A 220 24.19 7.73 3.64
N TYR A 221 24.04 9.03 3.93
CA TYR A 221 24.42 9.61 5.22
C TYR A 221 23.59 9.06 6.37
N ASP A 222 22.26 9.04 6.21
CA ASP A 222 21.34 8.50 7.22
C ASP A 222 21.62 7.03 7.51
N MET A 223 21.89 6.23 6.46
CA MET A 223 22.29 4.83 6.58
C MET A 223 23.61 4.69 7.33
N GLN A 224 24.59 5.56 7.05
CA GLN A 224 25.88 5.56 7.74
C GLN A 224 25.71 5.92 9.23
N MET A 225 24.91 6.94 9.55
CA MET A 225 24.64 7.35 10.92
C MET A 225 23.94 6.24 11.71
N GLN A 226 23.01 5.52 11.07
CA GLN A 226 22.37 4.34 11.65
C GLN A 226 23.39 3.23 11.96
N LEU A 227 24.33 2.97 11.05
CA LEU A 227 25.41 2.00 11.29
C LEU A 227 26.34 2.42 12.43
N ILE A 228 26.71 3.70 12.51
CA ILE A 228 27.52 4.23 13.61
C ILE A 228 26.78 4.10 14.95
N SER A 229 25.49 4.36 14.99
CA SER A 229 24.68 4.19 16.23
C SER A 229 24.61 2.73 16.70
N GLN A 230 24.81 1.78 15.78
CA GLN A 230 24.87 0.33 16.04
C GLN A 230 26.31 -0.15 16.33
N GLY A 231 27.26 0.76 16.52
CA GLY A 231 28.64 0.43 16.89
C GLY A 231 29.58 0.09 15.73
N VAL A 232 29.12 0.29 14.49
CA VAL A 232 29.98 0.10 13.30
C VAL A 232 31.01 1.22 13.22
N GLN A 233 32.29 0.91 13.36
CA GLN A 233 33.37 1.84 13.04
C GLN A 233 33.40 2.04 11.53
N SER A 234 32.80 3.15 11.04
CA SER A 234 32.88 3.45 9.63
C SER A 234 34.23 4.05 9.27
N SER A 235 34.91 3.44 8.33
CA SER A 235 36.09 4.00 7.65
C SER A 235 35.71 5.10 6.63
N PHE A 236 34.50 5.56 6.62
CA PHE A 236 33.98 6.62 5.78
C PHE A 236 34.23 7.96 6.49
N GLY A 237 35.22 8.73 6.04
CA GLY A 237 35.58 10.03 6.64
C GLY A 237 34.45 11.06 6.59
N GLU A 238 34.65 12.19 7.31
CA GLU A 238 33.73 13.34 7.36
C GLU A 238 33.29 13.77 5.94
N TYR A 239 31.97 13.86 5.70
CA TYR A 239 31.42 14.22 4.40
C TYR A 239 31.20 15.74 4.30
N GLU A 240 32.06 16.41 3.59
CA GLU A 240 31.68 17.64 2.91
C GLU A 240 30.91 17.27 1.63
N VAL A 241 29.72 17.83 1.44
CA VAL A 241 28.89 17.70 0.23
C VAL A 241 29.57 18.49 -0.89
N LEU A 242 30.56 17.89 -1.50
CA LEU A 242 31.31 18.48 -2.62
C LEU A 242 31.02 17.73 -3.93
N PRO A 243 31.14 18.34 -5.09
CA PRO A 243 31.02 17.68 -6.39
C PRO A 243 31.89 16.41 -6.51
N SER A 244 33.03 16.36 -5.83
CA SER A 244 33.88 15.15 -5.72
C SER A 244 33.23 13.97 -4.99
N ALA A 245 32.13 14.18 -4.24
CA ALA A 245 31.37 13.10 -3.61
C ALA A 245 30.60 12.26 -4.64
N LEU A 246 30.15 12.86 -5.73
CA LEU A 246 29.41 12.18 -6.80
C LEU A 246 30.22 11.06 -7.48
N GLU A 247 31.53 11.29 -7.71
CA GLU A 247 32.43 10.29 -8.30
C GLU A 247 32.62 9.07 -7.38
N LYS A 248 32.38 9.22 -6.08
CA LYS A 248 32.55 8.16 -5.07
C LYS A 248 31.29 7.34 -4.81
N ILE A 249 30.12 7.80 -5.26
CA ILE A 249 28.84 7.10 -5.03
C ILE A 249 28.88 5.64 -5.46
N PRO A 250 29.38 5.26 -6.65
CA PRO A 250 29.42 3.86 -7.07
C PRO A 250 30.27 2.98 -6.13
N GLN A 251 31.39 3.53 -5.63
CA GLN A 251 32.27 2.80 -4.69
C GLN A 251 31.60 2.61 -3.32
N TRP A 252 30.85 3.60 -2.84
CA TRP A 252 30.12 3.51 -1.58
C TRP A 252 28.95 2.54 -1.68
N ALA A 253 28.19 2.62 -2.76
CA ALA A 253 27.08 1.71 -3.03
C ALA A 253 27.53 0.24 -3.09
N GLU A 254 28.76 -0.03 -3.49
CA GLU A 254 29.34 -1.37 -3.47
C GLU A 254 29.88 -1.78 -2.08
N LYS A 255 30.48 -0.86 -1.35
CA LYS A 255 31.17 -1.16 -0.07
C LYS A 255 30.20 -1.23 1.11
N LEU A 256 29.17 -0.39 1.13
CA LEU A 256 28.28 -0.26 2.27
C LEU A 256 27.51 -1.57 2.60
N PRO A 257 26.91 -2.27 1.63
CA PRO A 257 26.26 -3.56 1.93
C PRO A 257 27.22 -4.60 2.50
N LYS A 258 28.45 -4.66 2.00
CA LYS A 258 29.49 -5.60 2.48
C LYS A 258 29.91 -5.27 3.92
N ALA A 259 30.16 -3.98 4.20
CA ALA A 259 30.52 -3.55 5.54
C ALA A 259 29.40 -3.85 6.56
N LEU A 260 28.13 -3.70 6.16
CA LEU A 260 26.97 -4.03 6.98
C LEU A 260 26.89 -5.53 7.25
N GLU A 261 27.09 -6.36 6.23
CA GLU A 261 27.12 -7.82 6.38
C GLU A 261 28.24 -8.26 7.36
N GLU A 262 29.45 -7.74 7.20
CA GLU A 262 30.59 -8.03 8.06
C GLU A 262 30.31 -7.61 9.51
N THR A 263 29.65 -6.47 9.70
CA THR A 263 29.29 -5.98 11.02
C THR A 263 28.26 -6.86 11.70
N TYR A 264 27.14 -7.15 11.04
CA TYR A 264 26.12 -8.01 11.63
C TYR A 264 26.64 -9.42 11.87
N ARG A 265 27.46 -9.94 10.95
CA ARG A 265 28.16 -11.23 11.17
C ARG A 265 28.96 -11.22 12.47
N ALA A 266 29.74 -10.15 12.70
CA ALA A 266 30.54 -10.02 13.93
C ALA A 266 29.65 -9.90 15.19
N ILE A 267 28.56 -9.14 15.11
CA ILE A 267 27.58 -9.03 16.21
C ILE A 267 26.95 -10.38 16.51
N TRP A 268 26.45 -11.11 15.52
CA TRP A 268 25.86 -12.43 15.70
C TRP A 268 26.81 -13.42 16.35
N ILE A 269 28.07 -13.44 15.93
CA ILE A 269 29.09 -14.32 16.54
C ILE A 269 29.37 -13.91 17.99
N ALA A 270 29.43 -12.59 18.28
CA ALA A 270 29.58 -12.11 19.64
C ALA A 270 28.37 -12.45 20.54
N ASP A 271 27.17 -12.52 19.97
CA ASP A 271 25.95 -12.93 20.64
C ASP A 271 25.80 -14.47 20.73
N GLY A 272 26.80 -15.23 20.29
CA GLY A 272 26.84 -16.69 20.43
C GLY A 272 26.36 -17.47 19.20
N VAL A 273 26.05 -16.81 18.07
CA VAL A 273 25.75 -17.54 16.83
C VAL A 273 27.03 -18.25 16.32
N PRO A 274 26.98 -19.56 16.07
CA PRO A 274 28.11 -20.26 15.48
C PRO A 274 28.55 -19.61 14.17
N GLU A 275 29.87 -19.54 13.94
CA GLU A 275 30.43 -18.88 12.74
C GLU A 275 29.86 -19.50 11.44
N GLU A 276 29.74 -20.81 11.37
CA GLU A 276 29.16 -21.54 10.23
C GLU A 276 27.68 -21.17 9.99
N THR A 277 26.91 -20.96 11.09
CA THR A 277 25.51 -20.53 11.02
C THR A 277 25.41 -19.09 10.51
N ALA A 278 26.25 -18.18 11.01
CA ALA A 278 26.27 -16.80 10.56
C ALA A 278 26.61 -16.71 9.05
N ASP A 279 27.58 -17.49 8.59
CA ASP A 279 27.95 -17.58 7.18
C ASP A 279 26.84 -18.18 6.33
N LEU A 280 26.11 -19.19 6.85
CA LEU A 280 24.96 -19.79 6.16
C LEU A 280 23.83 -18.78 5.99
N LEU A 281 23.48 -18.02 7.05
CA LEU A 281 22.45 -16.96 7.00
C LEU A 281 22.78 -15.93 5.91
N LEU A 282 24.02 -15.43 5.86
CA LEU A 282 24.46 -14.49 4.82
C LEU A 282 24.45 -15.10 3.41
N ARG A 283 24.83 -16.37 3.27
CA ARG A 283 24.78 -17.07 1.97
C ARG A 283 23.34 -17.21 1.49
N VAL A 284 22.42 -17.65 2.35
CA VAL A 284 20.99 -17.81 2.05
C VAL A 284 20.38 -16.45 1.68
N SER A 285 20.69 -15.38 2.43
CA SER A 285 20.13 -14.04 2.16
C SER A 285 20.50 -13.48 0.78
N ARG A 286 21.60 -13.96 0.19
CA ARG A 286 22.07 -13.52 -1.14
C ARG A 286 21.42 -14.28 -2.30
N ILE A 287 20.72 -15.38 -2.02
CA ILE A 287 20.12 -16.21 -3.07
C ILE A 287 18.83 -15.54 -3.55
N GLY A 288 18.82 -15.14 -4.83
CA GLY A 288 17.66 -14.55 -5.46
C GLY A 288 17.75 -14.58 -6.99
N GLY A 289 16.59 -14.57 -7.65
CA GLY A 289 16.48 -14.63 -9.10
C GLY A 289 15.35 -15.53 -9.60
N PRO A 290 15.42 -16.03 -10.85
CA PRO A 290 14.43 -16.94 -11.39
C PRO A 290 14.34 -18.25 -10.61
N ARG A 291 13.14 -18.84 -10.47
CA ARG A 291 12.90 -20.11 -9.78
C ARG A 291 13.86 -21.22 -10.25
N SER A 292 14.10 -21.30 -11.56
CA SER A 292 14.95 -22.34 -12.18
C SER A 292 16.42 -22.29 -11.72
N GLU A 293 16.89 -21.14 -11.23
CA GLU A 293 18.25 -20.96 -10.73
C GLU A 293 18.29 -21.05 -9.21
N VAL A 294 17.33 -20.41 -8.54
CA VAL A 294 17.28 -20.32 -7.07
C VAL A 294 16.98 -21.66 -6.42
N MET A 295 15.96 -22.39 -6.88
CA MET A 295 15.55 -23.63 -6.20
C MET A 295 16.61 -24.73 -6.21
N PRO A 296 17.34 -25.00 -7.32
CA PRO A 296 18.46 -25.95 -7.28
C PRO A 296 19.59 -25.52 -6.34
N GLN A 297 19.96 -24.22 -6.35
CA GLN A 297 21.00 -23.70 -5.48
C GLN A 297 20.61 -23.77 -3.99
N ALA A 298 19.37 -23.45 -3.67
CA ALA A 298 18.85 -23.53 -2.32
C ALA A 298 18.79 -24.99 -1.83
N LYS A 299 18.34 -25.91 -2.67
CA LYS A 299 18.33 -27.36 -2.36
C LYS A 299 19.73 -27.87 -2.07
N GLU A 300 20.74 -27.56 -2.91
CA GLU A 300 22.13 -27.96 -2.69
C GLU A 300 22.67 -27.42 -1.34
N LEU A 301 22.34 -26.17 -0.99
CA LEU A 301 22.84 -25.50 0.21
C LEU A 301 22.18 -26.02 1.50
N LEU A 302 20.89 -26.40 1.44
CA LEU A 302 20.04 -26.65 2.60
C LEU A 302 19.64 -28.14 2.77
N THR A 303 20.09 -29.03 1.90
CA THR A 303 19.83 -30.51 2.02
C THR A 303 20.40 -31.04 3.32
N GLY A 304 19.63 -31.87 4.01
CA GLY A 304 20.02 -32.47 5.29
C GLY A 304 19.86 -31.55 6.50
N THR A 305 19.22 -30.39 6.33
CA THR A 305 18.92 -29.46 7.42
C THR A 305 17.43 -29.51 7.78
N ALA A 306 17.05 -29.02 8.98
CA ALA A 306 15.65 -28.97 9.41
C ALA A 306 14.78 -28.04 8.54
N VAL A 307 15.38 -27.22 7.68
CA VAL A 307 14.68 -26.25 6.81
C VAL A 307 14.23 -26.84 5.46
N GLU A 308 14.51 -28.11 5.15
CA GLU A 308 14.04 -28.75 3.91
C GLU A 308 12.53 -28.57 3.72
N LYS A 309 11.75 -28.70 4.78
CA LYS A 309 10.29 -28.51 4.74
C LYS A 309 9.90 -27.10 4.31
N SER A 310 10.55 -26.06 4.82
CA SER A 310 10.28 -24.67 4.45
C SER A 310 10.62 -24.41 2.97
N LEU A 311 11.64 -25.08 2.46
CA LEU A 311 12.02 -25.00 1.04
C LEU A 311 11.04 -25.76 0.14
N GLU A 312 10.55 -26.94 0.57
CA GLU A 312 9.49 -27.68 -0.12
C GLU A 312 8.18 -26.88 -0.16
N ASP A 313 7.77 -26.30 0.96
CA ASP A 313 6.57 -25.45 1.04
C ASP A 313 6.68 -24.24 0.09
N LEU A 314 7.85 -23.61 0.01
CA LEU A 314 8.09 -22.54 -0.96
C LEU A 314 7.94 -23.04 -2.39
N ASP A 315 8.55 -24.19 -2.76
CA ASP A 315 8.48 -24.76 -4.11
C ASP A 315 7.04 -25.10 -4.51
N GLU A 316 6.24 -25.58 -3.53
CA GLU A 316 4.83 -25.89 -3.71
C GLU A 316 3.99 -24.62 -3.90
N VAL A 317 4.24 -23.56 -3.11
CA VAL A 317 3.61 -22.24 -3.30
C VAL A 317 3.87 -21.71 -4.71
N LEU A 318 5.12 -21.76 -5.18
CA LEU A 318 5.50 -21.32 -6.52
C LEU A 318 4.80 -22.15 -7.62
N THR A 319 4.63 -23.44 -7.40
CA THR A 319 3.90 -24.33 -8.33
C THR A 319 2.42 -23.93 -8.43
N TYR A 320 1.76 -23.66 -7.29
CA TYR A 320 0.38 -23.19 -7.30
C TYR A 320 0.25 -21.78 -7.87
N LEU A 321 1.23 -20.89 -7.61
CA LEU A 321 1.25 -19.53 -8.14
C LEU A 321 1.27 -19.54 -9.69
N GLU A 322 2.09 -20.40 -10.28
CA GLU A 322 2.12 -20.61 -11.73
C GLU A 322 0.80 -21.19 -12.26
N ALA A 323 0.16 -22.10 -11.51
CA ALA A 323 -1.16 -22.65 -11.87
C ALA A 323 -2.27 -21.59 -11.81
N PHE A 324 -2.17 -20.60 -10.92
CA PHE A 324 -3.04 -19.42 -10.89
C PHE A 324 -2.75 -18.40 -12.02
N GLY A 325 -1.70 -18.64 -12.82
CA GLY A 325 -1.31 -17.81 -13.95
C GLY A 325 -0.40 -16.62 -13.60
N VAL A 326 0.21 -16.62 -12.43
CA VAL A 326 1.23 -15.63 -12.03
C VAL A 326 2.61 -16.26 -12.27
N THR A 327 3.26 -15.86 -13.38
CA THR A 327 4.55 -16.43 -13.82
C THR A 327 5.69 -15.41 -13.79
N ASN A 328 5.38 -14.13 -13.60
CA ASN A 328 6.37 -13.06 -13.52
C ASN A 328 6.67 -12.74 -12.05
N TYR A 329 7.63 -13.44 -11.47
CA TYR A 329 8.09 -13.26 -10.11
C TYR A 329 9.57 -13.61 -9.97
N GLU A 330 10.19 -13.12 -8.93
CA GLU A 330 11.52 -13.50 -8.48
C GLU A 330 11.43 -14.25 -7.15
N VAL A 331 12.20 -15.31 -7.02
CA VAL A 331 12.40 -15.97 -5.74
C VAL A 331 13.56 -15.28 -5.04
N VAL A 332 13.32 -14.75 -3.84
CA VAL A 332 14.34 -14.06 -3.06
C VAL A 332 14.31 -14.59 -1.63
N LEU A 333 15.26 -15.46 -1.29
CA LEU A 333 15.28 -16.10 0.03
C LEU A 333 15.52 -15.10 1.16
N GLY A 334 16.22 -14.00 0.86
CA GLY A 334 16.50 -12.93 1.81
C GLY A 334 15.33 -11.95 2.03
N VAL A 335 14.14 -12.17 1.45
CA VAL A 335 12.97 -11.36 1.78
C VAL A 335 12.63 -11.59 3.25
N ALA A 336 12.91 -10.59 4.06
CA ALA A 336 12.52 -10.49 5.44
C ALA A 336 11.63 -9.26 5.60
N ARG A 337 10.79 -9.25 6.62
CA ARG A 337 9.78 -8.21 6.78
C ARG A 337 9.82 -7.65 8.20
N GLY A 338 9.65 -6.34 8.33
CA GLY A 338 9.63 -5.61 9.59
C GLY A 338 8.45 -5.93 10.53
N LEU A 339 7.74 -7.05 10.33
CA LEU A 339 6.71 -7.56 11.22
C LEU A 339 7.14 -8.92 11.77
N ASP A 340 7.28 -9.02 13.07
CA ASP A 340 7.88 -10.15 13.77
C ASP A 340 7.01 -11.42 13.79
N PHE A 341 5.79 -11.34 13.25
CA PHE A 341 4.83 -12.43 13.33
C PHE A 341 4.84 -13.41 12.15
N TYR A 342 5.60 -13.17 11.08
CA TYR A 342 5.64 -14.10 9.95
C TYR A 342 6.34 -15.42 10.29
N THR A 343 5.78 -16.52 9.79
CA THR A 343 6.22 -17.89 10.13
C THR A 343 6.62 -18.74 8.92
N GLY A 344 6.25 -18.33 7.72
CA GLY A 344 6.44 -19.13 6.50
C GLY A 344 6.66 -18.26 5.27
N THR A 345 5.86 -18.47 4.22
CA THR A 345 5.90 -17.68 2.99
C THR A 345 5.82 -16.19 3.29
N VAL A 346 6.67 -15.40 2.64
CA VAL A 346 6.66 -13.93 2.65
C VAL A 346 6.80 -13.42 1.22
N PHE A 347 6.18 -12.28 0.92
CA PHE A 347 6.25 -11.71 -0.42
C PHE A 347 6.09 -10.19 -0.42
N GLU A 348 6.57 -9.59 -1.51
CA GLU A 348 6.49 -8.15 -1.75
C GLU A 348 6.14 -7.84 -3.19
N PHE A 349 5.38 -6.75 -3.35
CA PHE A 349 5.19 -6.10 -4.64
C PHE A 349 5.89 -4.75 -4.63
N ASP A 350 6.93 -4.63 -5.44
CA ASP A 350 7.66 -3.39 -5.66
C ASP A 350 7.21 -2.75 -6.97
N PHE A 351 7.03 -1.43 -6.98
CA PHE A 351 6.77 -0.67 -8.20
C PHE A 351 7.88 0.37 -8.39
N PRO A 352 8.86 0.11 -9.27
CA PRO A 352 10.10 0.91 -9.38
C PRO A 352 9.87 2.41 -9.66
N LEU A 353 8.78 2.76 -10.35
CA LEU A 353 8.47 4.17 -10.66
C LEU A 353 8.13 5.01 -9.42
N LEU A 354 7.84 4.42 -8.28
CA LEU A 354 7.68 5.13 -7.01
C LEU A 354 9.01 5.57 -6.38
N GLY A 355 10.14 5.20 -6.97
CA GLY A 355 11.46 5.61 -6.50
C GLY A 355 11.90 4.87 -5.23
N ALA A 356 12.43 5.60 -4.24
CA ALA A 356 12.99 5.00 -3.03
C ALA A 356 11.96 4.22 -2.19
N GLN A 357 10.69 4.62 -2.24
CA GLN A 357 9.57 3.98 -1.53
C GLN A 357 8.78 3.07 -2.48
N LYS A 358 9.51 2.21 -3.23
CA LYS A 358 8.96 1.37 -4.32
C LYS A 358 7.95 0.31 -3.88
N GLN A 359 7.96 -0.09 -2.60
CA GLN A 359 7.10 -1.15 -2.09
C GLN A 359 5.65 -0.71 -2.01
N VAL A 360 4.78 -1.39 -2.75
CA VAL A 360 3.32 -1.13 -2.79
C VAL A 360 2.56 -2.04 -1.85
N CYS A 361 3.04 -3.27 -1.67
CA CYS A 361 2.39 -4.31 -0.89
C CYS A 361 3.41 -5.19 -0.19
N GLY A 362 3.00 -5.75 0.92
CA GLY A 362 3.71 -6.78 1.61
C GLY A 362 2.82 -7.70 2.40
N GLY A 363 3.16 -8.98 2.41
CA GLY A 363 2.38 -9.99 3.08
C GLY A 363 3.16 -11.28 3.34
N GLY A 364 2.45 -12.23 3.93
CA GLY A 364 3.00 -13.55 4.21
C GLY A 364 2.12 -14.37 5.16
N ARG A 365 2.65 -15.51 5.55
CA ARG A 365 2.03 -16.48 6.47
C ARG A 365 2.39 -16.16 7.93
N TYR A 366 1.38 -16.19 8.82
CA TYR A 366 1.50 -15.86 10.23
C TYR A 366 0.67 -16.81 11.11
N ASP A 367 1.07 -18.06 11.19
CA ASP A 367 0.28 -19.15 11.78
C ASP A 367 0.10 -19.05 13.30
N LYS A 368 0.94 -18.27 14.00
CA LYS A 368 0.93 -18.18 15.48
C LYS A 368 0.10 -17.00 16.01
N LEU A 369 -0.19 -16.00 15.19
CA LEU A 369 -0.72 -14.72 15.67
C LEU A 369 -2.11 -14.83 16.33
N VAL A 370 -2.99 -15.67 15.80
CA VAL A 370 -4.33 -15.91 16.38
C VAL A 370 -4.23 -16.56 17.76
N GLU A 371 -3.31 -17.52 17.93
CA GLU A 371 -3.06 -18.20 19.19
C GLU A 371 -2.44 -17.25 20.23
N GLU A 372 -1.52 -16.41 19.80
CA GLU A 372 -0.86 -15.41 20.66
C GLU A 372 -1.82 -14.35 21.21
N PHE A 373 -2.91 -14.08 20.49
CA PHE A 373 -4.01 -13.23 20.97
C PHE A 373 -5.07 -13.98 21.79
N GLY A 374 -4.76 -15.24 22.20
CA GLY A 374 -5.61 -16.05 23.07
C GLY A 374 -6.65 -16.89 22.35
N GLY A 375 -6.55 -17.01 21.02
CA GLY A 375 -7.40 -17.88 20.23
C GLY A 375 -6.88 -19.32 20.13
N GLN A 376 -7.59 -20.16 19.40
CA GLN A 376 -7.07 -21.49 19.05
C GLN A 376 -6.00 -21.33 17.97
N SER A 377 -5.02 -22.23 17.98
CA SER A 377 -4.01 -22.31 16.91
C SER A 377 -4.71 -22.37 15.54
N THR A 378 -4.49 -21.34 14.72
CA THR A 378 -5.20 -21.17 13.46
C THR A 378 -4.24 -20.56 12.44
N PRO A 379 -3.81 -21.34 11.45
CA PRO A 379 -2.90 -20.85 10.42
C PRO A 379 -3.56 -19.76 9.59
N ALA A 380 -2.75 -18.77 9.23
CA ALA A 380 -3.24 -17.61 8.49
C ALA A 380 -2.18 -17.05 7.53
N THR A 381 -2.66 -16.46 6.45
CA THR A 381 -1.86 -15.76 5.45
C THR A 381 -2.62 -14.56 4.93
N GLY A 382 -1.92 -13.44 4.67
CA GLY A 382 -2.56 -12.22 4.24
C GLY A 382 -1.57 -11.17 3.76
N TYR A 383 -2.10 -10.05 3.29
CA TYR A 383 -1.29 -8.90 2.92
C TYR A 383 -2.07 -7.58 3.04
N ALA A 384 -1.32 -6.50 3.04
CA ALA A 384 -1.91 -5.17 2.88
C ALA A 384 -1.17 -4.35 1.83
N PHE A 385 -1.93 -3.73 0.93
CA PHE A 385 -1.47 -2.63 0.10
C PHE A 385 -1.39 -1.34 0.90
N GLY A 386 -0.35 -0.54 0.68
CA GLY A 386 -0.45 0.89 0.87
C GLY A 386 -1.37 1.46 -0.21
N PHE A 387 -2.66 1.63 0.08
CA PHE A 387 -3.67 2.02 -0.92
C PHE A 387 -3.33 3.34 -1.62
N ASP A 388 -2.77 4.30 -0.89
CA ASP A 388 -2.28 5.56 -1.45
C ASP A 388 -1.21 5.33 -2.53
N ARG A 389 -0.33 4.34 -2.32
CA ARG A 389 0.70 3.95 -3.29
C ARG A 389 0.13 3.23 -4.51
N VAL A 390 -0.94 2.44 -4.36
CA VAL A 390 -1.66 1.86 -5.51
C VAL A 390 -2.25 2.95 -6.39
N VAL A 391 -2.92 3.94 -5.78
CA VAL A 391 -3.48 5.10 -6.49
C VAL A 391 -2.38 5.87 -7.23
N GLN A 392 -1.28 6.17 -6.55
CA GLN A 392 -0.14 6.88 -7.13
C GLN A 392 0.52 6.06 -8.25
N SER A 393 0.74 4.76 -8.06
CA SER A 393 1.28 3.87 -9.10
C SER A 393 0.41 3.89 -10.34
N ARG A 394 -0.92 3.86 -10.16
CA ARG A 394 -1.88 3.95 -11.26
C ARG A 394 -1.78 5.29 -11.99
N GLN A 395 -1.64 6.40 -11.28
CA GLN A 395 -1.46 7.74 -11.88
C GLN A 395 -0.18 7.85 -12.71
N LEU A 396 0.91 7.18 -12.29
CA LEU A 396 2.18 7.16 -13.03
C LEU A 396 2.12 6.36 -14.34
N VAL A 397 1.21 5.39 -14.44
CA VAL A 397 1.09 4.52 -15.64
C VAL A 397 0.05 5.05 -16.60
N LYS A 398 -1.09 5.51 -16.11
CA LYS A 398 -2.24 5.90 -16.92
C LYS A 398 -3.20 6.79 -16.14
N ASP A 399 -3.80 7.75 -16.80
CA ASP A 399 -4.81 8.62 -16.20
C ASP A 399 -5.94 7.82 -15.55
N ILE A 400 -6.37 8.29 -14.38
CA ILE A 400 -7.53 7.74 -13.69
C ILE A 400 -8.77 8.51 -14.16
N PRO A 401 -9.84 7.80 -14.58
CA PRO A 401 -11.07 8.46 -14.95
C PRO A 401 -11.62 9.29 -13.80
N VAL A 402 -11.90 10.55 -14.06
CA VAL A 402 -12.58 11.44 -13.12
C VAL A 402 -14.07 11.41 -13.46
N PRO A 403 -14.98 11.37 -12.49
CA PRO A 403 -16.40 11.52 -12.74
C PRO A 403 -16.65 12.78 -13.56
N GLY A 404 -17.41 12.62 -14.62
CA GLY A 404 -17.79 13.73 -15.47
C GLY A 404 -18.47 14.84 -14.68
N LYS A 405 -18.50 16.01 -15.28
CA LYS A 405 -19.27 17.16 -14.82
C LYS A 405 -20.69 16.72 -14.45
N VAL A 406 -21.41 17.56 -13.71
CA VAL A 406 -22.86 17.43 -13.48
C VAL A 406 -23.54 17.28 -14.86
N ASP A 407 -24.56 16.43 -14.94
CA ASP A 407 -25.20 16.21 -16.25
C ASP A 407 -25.89 17.49 -16.73
N VAL A 408 -26.56 18.20 -15.82
CA VAL A 408 -27.34 19.37 -16.18
C VAL A 408 -27.33 20.43 -15.07
N PHE A 409 -27.17 21.68 -15.46
CA PHE A 409 -27.39 22.86 -14.62
C PHE A 409 -28.65 23.58 -15.11
N ILE A 410 -29.56 23.89 -14.18
CA ILE A 410 -30.81 24.57 -14.49
C ILE A 410 -30.64 26.05 -14.14
N ALA A 411 -30.64 26.88 -15.19
CA ALA A 411 -30.54 28.32 -15.11
C ALA A 411 -31.89 28.98 -15.23
N THR A 412 -32.16 30.03 -14.45
CA THR A 412 -33.39 30.83 -14.48
C THR A 412 -33.12 32.20 -15.00
N VAL A 413 -34.02 32.76 -15.81
CA VAL A 413 -33.93 34.15 -16.31
C VAL A 413 -34.16 35.13 -15.17
N ASP A 414 -35.02 34.78 -14.23
CA ASP A 414 -35.30 35.54 -13.02
C ASP A 414 -35.76 34.64 -11.87
N GLY A 415 -35.68 35.10 -10.64
CA GLY A 415 -35.98 34.34 -9.43
C GLY A 415 -37.45 33.85 -9.28
N SER A 416 -38.39 34.37 -10.08
CA SER A 416 -39.77 33.90 -10.07
C SER A 416 -39.92 32.47 -10.58
N LEU A 417 -38.88 31.98 -11.27
CA LEU A 417 -38.80 30.64 -11.89
C LEU A 417 -38.09 29.60 -11.01
N ASP A 418 -37.51 30.01 -9.87
CA ASP A 418 -36.71 29.13 -9.02
C ASP A 418 -37.50 27.91 -8.53
N ARG A 419 -38.77 28.10 -8.17
CA ARG A 419 -39.63 26.98 -7.79
C ARG A 419 -39.74 25.95 -8.92
N LYS A 420 -39.88 26.40 -10.16
CA LYS A 420 -39.97 25.50 -11.32
C LYS A 420 -38.64 24.83 -11.61
N ALA A 421 -37.51 25.53 -11.44
CA ALA A 421 -36.19 24.95 -11.52
C ALA A 421 -35.99 23.82 -10.50
N ILE A 422 -36.45 24.01 -9.26
CA ILE A 422 -36.41 23.00 -8.22
C ILE A 422 -37.24 21.76 -8.64
N GLU A 423 -38.49 21.95 -9.10
CA GLU A 423 -39.34 20.84 -9.57
C GLU A 423 -38.68 20.03 -10.69
N ILE A 424 -38.14 20.72 -11.72
CA ILE A 424 -37.45 20.07 -12.84
C ILE A 424 -36.17 19.35 -12.37
N SER A 425 -35.38 19.97 -11.49
CA SER A 425 -34.17 19.34 -10.97
C SER A 425 -34.48 18.07 -10.20
N GLN A 426 -35.55 18.07 -9.41
CA GLN A 426 -35.95 16.91 -8.63
C GLN A 426 -36.44 15.75 -9.54
N ASN A 427 -37.24 16.06 -10.56
CA ASN A 427 -37.66 15.07 -11.53
C ASN A 427 -36.46 14.42 -12.26
N LEU A 428 -35.44 15.21 -12.65
CA LEU A 428 -34.23 14.69 -13.27
C LEU A 428 -33.41 13.82 -12.31
N ARG A 429 -33.29 14.24 -11.02
CA ARG A 429 -32.58 13.46 -9.99
C ARG A 429 -33.26 12.11 -9.73
N GLU A 430 -34.59 12.06 -9.70
CA GLU A 430 -35.37 10.82 -9.56
C GLU A 430 -35.14 9.86 -10.74
N LYS A 431 -34.82 10.40 -11.93
CA LYS A 431 -34.44 9.63 -13.12
C LYS A 431 -32.93 9.31 -13.18
N GLY A 432 -32.16 9.63 -12.13
CA GLY A 432 -30.74 9.29 -11.99
C GLY A 432 -29.75 10.31 -12.54
N TYR A 433 -30.21 11.47 -13.01
CA TYR A 433 -29.33 12.54 -13.50
C TYR A 433 -28.76 13.37 -12.35
N LYS A 434 -27.51 13.81 -12.48
CA LYS A 434 -26.90 14.80 -11.60
C LYS A 434 -27.33 16.19 -12.05
N ALA A 435 -28.29 16.80 -11.35
CA ALA A 435 -28.83 18.10 -11.68
C ALA A 435 -28.49 19.13 -10.59
N GLU A 436 -28.00 20.31 -10.99
CA GLU A 436 -27.80 21.47 -10.13
C GLU A 436 -28.68 22.66 -10.55
N ILE A 437 -28.94 23.54 -9.61
CA ILE A 437 -29.69 24.79 -9.84
C ILE A 437 -28.92 25.98 -9.28
N GLU A 438 -29.27 27.18 -9.75
CA GLU A 438 -28.73 28.42 -9.20
C GLU A 438 -29.10 28.59 -7.72
N MET A 439 -28.08 28.90 -6.88
CA MET A 439 -28.22 29.06 -5.43
C MET A 439 -27.65 30.37 -4.89
N THR A 440 -26.95 31.16 -5.73
CA THR A 440 -26.18 32.33 -5.26
C THR A 440 -26.69 33.65 -5.79
N GLY A 441 -27.77 33.63 -6.57
CA GLY A 441 -28.38 34.84 -7.13
C GLY A 441 -27.62 35.48 -8.30
N ARG A 442 -26.86 34.67 -9.06
CA ARG A 442 -26.19 35.15 -10.29
C ARG A 442 -27.23 35.54 -11.33
N ASP A 443 -26.89 36.52 -12.15
CA ASP A 443 -27.63 36.78 -13.36
C ASP A 443 -27.48 35.62 -14.37
N LEU A 444 -28.32 35.57 -15.41
CA LEU A 444 -28.30 34.48 -16.38
C LEU A 444 -26.93 34.27 -17.01
N LYS A 445 -26.18 35.34 -17.29
CA LYS A 445 -24.83 35.27 -17.85
C LYS A 445 -23.86 34.60 -16.89
N GLY A 446 -23.91 34.96 -15.62
CA GLY A 446 -23.11 34.39 -14.55
C GLY A 446 -23.47 32.91 -14.29
N GLN A 447 -24.77 32.56 -14.36
CA GLN A 447 -25.25 31.18 -14.25
C GLN A 447 -24.70 30.31 -15.38
N LEU A 448 -24.76 30.76 -16.63
CA LEU A 448 -24.25 30.03 -17.79
C LEU A 448 -22.73 29.92 -17.79
N GLY A 449 -22.02 30.95 -17.30
CA GLY A 449 -20.57 30.90 -17.08
C GLY A 449 -20.21 29.81 -16.09
N TYR A 450 -20.88 29.78 -14.93
CA TYR A 450 -20.68 28.74 -13.92
C TYR A 450 -21.05 27.35 -14.48
N ALA A 451 -22.20 27.23 -15.14
CA ALA A 451 -22.63 25.96 -15.74
C ALA A 451 -21.59 25.38 -16.72
N SER A 452 -20.92 26.23 -17.51
CA SER A 452 -19.92 25.77 -18.48
C SER A 452 -18.70 25.08 -17.84
N GLU A 453 -18.40 25.44 -16.58
CA GLU A 453 -17.32 24.81 -15.82
C GLU A 453 -17.74 23.48 -15.21
N ILE A 454 -18.99 23.37 -14.73
CA ILE A 454 -19.42 22.26 -13.86
C ILE A 454 -20.34 21.24 -14.55
N ALA A 455 -21.06 21.61 -15.63
CA ALA A 455 -22.11 20.79 -16.23
C ALA A 455 -21.83 20.42 -17.71
N ARG A 456 -22.52 19.38 -18.20
CA ARG A 456 -22.53 18.97 -19.62
C ARG A 456 -23.56 19.78 -20.40
N TYR A 457 -24.71 20.00 -19.80
CA TYR A 457 -25.85 20.73 -20.37
C TYR A 457 -26.29 21.85 -19.43
N ALA A 458 -26.87 22.89 -20.00
CA ALA A 458 -27.64 23.87 -19.27
C ALA A 458 -29.09 23.88 -19.75
N VAL A 459 -30.02 23.81 -18.81
CA VAL A 459 -31.45 24.04 -19.06
C VAL A 459 -31.77 25.46 -18.67
N ILE A 460 -32.23 26.27 -19.62
CA ILE A 460 -32.56 27.67 -19.40
C ILE A 460 -34.07 27.79 -19.29
N LEU A 461 -34.55 28.23 -18.14
CA LEU A 461 -35.97 28.52 -17.89
C LEU A 461 -36.26 29.98 -18.20
N GLY A 462 -37.08 30.18 -19.24
CA GLY A 462 -37.65 31.47 -19.57
C GLY A 462 -39.18 31.46 -19.42
N PRO A 463 -39.80 32.60 -19.08
CA PRO A 463 -41.27 32.68 -18.89
C PRO A 463 -42.06 32.46 -20.16
N LYS A 464 -41.47 32.69 -21.34
CA LYS A 464 -42.11 32.46 -22.64
C LYS A 464 -42.17 30.95 -22.98
N GLU A 465 -41.05 30.28 -22.88
CA GLU A 465 -40.87 28.85 -23.16
C GLU A 465 -41.71 28.00 -22.23
N LEU A 466 -41.75 28.35 -20.94
CA LEU A 466 -42.54 27.65 -19.92
C LEU A 466 -44.06 27.76 -20.18
N LYS A 467 -44.58 28.84 -20.78
CA LYS A 467 -45.99 28.93 -21.17
C LYS A 467 -46.36 27.92 -22.27
N GLU A 468 -45.37 27.50 -23.05
CA GLU A 468 -45.50 26.45 -24.07
C GLU A 468 -45.15 25.05 -23.54
N GLY A 469 -44.84 24.91 -22.23
CA GLY A 469 -44.39 23.65 -21.65
C GLY A 469 -42.97 23.27 -22.06
N LYS A 470 -42.17 24.21 -22.54
CA LYS A 470 -40.81 23.99 -23.05
C LYS A 470 -39.74 24.64 -22.16
N VAL A 471 -38.53 24.20 -22.35
CA VAL A 471 -37.28 24.78 -21.83
C VAL A 471 -36.23 24.83 -22.96
N MET A 472 -35.23 25.69 -22.81
CA MET A 472 -34.11 25.67 -23.77
C MET A 472 -32.99 24.79 -23.21
N LEU A 473 -32.69 23.71 -23.91
CA LEU A 473 -31.54 22.82 -23.58
C LEU A 473 -30.33 23.30 -24.40
N LYS A 474 -29.27 23.65 -23.69
CA LYS A 474 -27.98 24.06 -24.27
C LYS A 474 -26.92 23.00 -23.98
N ASN A 475 -26.31 22.45 -25.03
CA ASN A 475 -25.09 21.66 -24.87
C ASN A 475 -23.91 22.62 -24.68
N LEU A 476 -23.25 22.54 -23.50
CA LEU A 476 -22.20 23.48 -23.10
C LEU A 476 -20.86 23.22 -23.81
N LYS A 477 -20.73 22.08 -24.52
CA LYS A 477 -19.54 21.77 -25.32
C LYS A 477 -19.67 22.24 -26.76
N THR A 478 -20.84 22.01 -27.42
CA THR A 478 -21.09 22.39 -28.81
C THR A 478 -21.73 23.75 -28.95
N GLU A 479 -22.23 24.34 -27.84
CA GLU A 479 -23.01 25.57 -27.76
C GLU A 479 -24.36 25.53 -28.46
N GLU A 480 -24.77 24.39 -29.00
CA GLU A 480 -26.09 24.21 -29.64
C GLU A 480 -27.20 24.34 -28.60
N GLN A 481 -28.28 25.04 -29.00
CA GLN A 481 -29.47 25.25 -28.18
C GLN A 481 -30.70 24.76 -28.89
N THR A 482 -31.50 23.94 -28.23
CA THR A 482 -32.74 23.42 -28.75
C THR A 482 -33.90 23.57 -27.75
N PRO A 483 -35.11 23.93 -28.20
CA PRO A 483 -36.29 23.90 -27.34
C PRO A 483 -36.73 22.45 -27.11
N VAL A 484 -36.96 22.07 -25.88
CA VAL A 484 -37.38 20.70 -25.49
C VAL A 484 -38.58 20.80 -24.55
N LEU A 485 -39.54 19.88 -24.69
CA LEU A 485 -40.66 19.78 -23.75
C LEU A 485 -40.12 19.37 -22.36
N VAL A 486 -40.66 19.95 -21.30
CA VAL A 486 -40.22 19.64 -19.93
C VAL A 486 -40.32 18.15 -19.63
N ASP A 487 -41.37 17.48 -20.13
CA ASP A 487 -41.62 16.06 -19.90
C ASP A 487 -40.65 15.14 -20.69
N GLU A 488 -40.07 15.64 -21.79
CA GLU A 488 -39.12 14.93 -22.67
C GLU A 488 -37.64 15.28 -22.36
N LEU A 489 -37.43 16.12 -21.35
CA LEU A 489 -36.09 16.63 -21.02
C LEU A 489 -35.09 15.52 -20.68
N SER A 490 -35.54 14.49 -19.96
CA SER A 490 -34.71 13.33 -19.66
C SER A 490 -34.22 12.58 -20.92
N ASP A 491 -35.10 12.43 -21.88
CA ASP A 491 -34.78 11.70 -23.12
C ASP A 491 -33.83 12.51 -24.02
N ALA A 492 -33.90 13.84 -23.93
CA ALA A 492 -33.02 14.75 -24.63
C ALA A 492 -31.60 14.87 -24.00
N LEU A 493 -31.43 14.49 -22.76
CA LEU A 493 -30.11 14.48 -22.09
C LEU A 493 -29.26 13.25 -22.42
N GLY A 494 -29.86 12.18 -22.92
CA GLY A 494 -29.20 10.97 -23.44
C GLY A 494 -28.80 9.99 -22.38
#